data_8650858e68104c93b9b9d2bde23d94c1
#
_entry.id   8650858e68104c93b9b9d2bde23d94c1
#
_cell.length_a   1.000
_cell.length_b   1.000
_cell.length_c   1.000
_cell.angle_alpha   90.00
_cell.angle_beta   90.00
_cell.angle_gamma   90.00
#
_symmetry.space_group_name_H-M   'P 1'
#
loop_
_entity.id
_entity.type
_entity.pdbx_description
1 polymer ?
#
loop_
_entity_poly.entity_id
_entity_poly.type
_entity_poly.pdbx_seq_one_letter_code
_entity_poly.pdbx_strand_id
1 'polypeptide(L)'
;MASTFSPLGVELMATGENAGTWGTKTNTNLSLFEQLTGGFSTKSIAGGVQTTALTISDGALTGTAQFRMIEFTGAITGNQTVTIPLDIENFYFLRNSTTGAYTVEFKYASGSGSTVTFSATDKGDKLIFAKADDATNPNVVELALSSPPGGSDTQIQFNNSGSFGGSANLVWDGTNLNIGATGEARFQDTTGG
;
A
#
# COMPACT_ATOMS: atom_id res chain seq x y z
N MET A 1 16.80 22.27 27.59
CA MET A 1 16.83 21.86 26.16
C MET A 1 15.41 21.78 25.70
N ALA A 2 15.11 22.23 24.49
CA ALA A 2 13.76 22.11 23.96
C ALA A 2 13.48 20.66 23.54
N SER A 3 12.23 20.19 23.66
CA SER A 3 11.77 18.92 23.11
C SER A 3 12.08 18.82 21.62
N THR A 4 12.34 17.62 21.14
CA THR A 4 12.47 17.28 19.72
C THR A 4 11.34 16.35 19.32
N PHE A 5 11.24 16.03 18.02
CA PHE A 5 10.21 15.13 17.53
C PHE A 5 10.84 14.00 16.70
N SER A 6 10.21 12.83 16.76
CA SER A 6 10.53 11.75 15.84
C SER A 6 10.00 12.06 14.44
N PRO A 7 10.45 11.36 13.37
CA PRO A 7 9.90 11.50 12.01
C PRO A 7 8.39 11.32 11.91
N LEU A 8 7.79 10.61 12.87
CA LEU A 8 6.34 10.39 12.95
C LEU A 8 5.63 11.34 13.92
N GLY A 9 6.31 12.40 14.36
CA GLY A 9 5.74 13.49 15.14
C GLY A 9 5.57 13.19 16.64
N VAL A 10 6.16 12.11 17.16
CA VAL A 10 6.14 11.80 18.60
C VAL A 10 7.09 12.76 19.33
N GLU A 11 6.61 13.43 20.37
CA GLU A 11 7.43 14.36 21.14
C GLU A 11 8.42 13.61 22.04
N LEU A 12 9.70 13.89 21.84
CA LEU A 12 10.81 13.39 22.65
C LEU A 12 11.13 14.45 23.72
N MET A 13 10.49 14.31 24.87
CA MET A 13 10.57 15.29 25.95
C MET A 13 11.99 15.38 26.54
N ALA A 14 12.53 16.59 26.61
CA ALA A 14 13.82 16.84 27.28
C ALA A 14 13.66 16.81 28.82
N THR A 15 14.70 16.35 29.49
CA THR A 15 14.72 16.33 30.96
C THR A 15 14.54 17.74 31.55
N GLY A 16 13.58 17.87 32.48
CA GLY A 16 13.23 19.14 33.12
C GLY A 16 12.32 20.05 32.33
N GLU A 17 11.94 19.66 31.12
CA GLU A 17 10.95 20.37 30.32
C GLU A 17 9.52 19.87 30.59
N ASN A 18 8.53 20.64 30.14
CA ASN A 18 7.11 20.29 30.27
C ASN A 18 6.60 20.22 31.73
N ALA A 19 7.23 20.93 32.69
CA ALA A 19 6.73 21.02 34.06
C ALA A 19 5.25 21.50 34.06
N GLY A 20 4.35 20.69 34.64
CA GLY A 20 2.92 20.94 34.65
C GLY A 20 2.17 20.56 33.40
N THR A 21 2.84 20.20 32.30
CA THR A 21 2.20 19.79 31.02
C THR A 21 2.60 18.39 30.53
N TRP A 22 3.54 17.74 31.22
CA TRP A 22 4.06 16.42 30.83
C TRP A 22 2.96 15.37 30.66
N GLY A 23 1.93 15.38 31.52
CA GLY A 23 0.81 14.46 31.42
C GLY A 23 0.01 14.63 30.11
N THR A 24 -0.22 15.88 29.71
CA THR A 24 -0.89 16.17 28.42
C THR A 24 -0.01 15.71 27.25
N LYS A 25 1.29 15.97 27.30
CA LYS A 25 2.24 15.54 26.25
C LYS A 25 2.32 14.02 26.15
N THR A 26 2.40 13.34 27.29
CA THR A 26 2.37 11.87 27.35
C THR A 26 1.09 11.31 26.77
N ASN A 27 -0.07 11.85 27.12
CA ASN A 27 -1.35 11.41 26.58
C ASN A 27 -1.45 11.64 25.07
N THR A 28 -0.95 12.76 24.55
CA THR A 28 -0.87 13.01 23.10
C THR A 28 0.01 11.99 22.42
N ASN A 29 1.19 11.68 22.97
CA ASN A 29 2.07 10.66 22.44
C ASN A 29 1.42 9.26 22.43
N LEU A 30 0.71 8.88 23.50
CA LEU A 30 -0.02 7.61 23.56
C LEU A 30 -1.12 7.55 22.50
N SER A 31 -1.87 8.65 22.30
CA SER A 31 -2.87 8.73 21.23
C SER A 31 -2.24 8.69 19.84
N LEU A 32 -1.04 9.28 19.65
CA LEU A 32 -0.28 9.12 18.40
C LEU A 32 0.12 7.67 18.17
N PHE A 33 0.58 6.94 19.18
CA PHE A 33 0.86 5.51 19.06
C PHE A 33 -0.39 4.70 18.65
N GLU A 34 -1.53 4.99 19.26
CA GLU A 34 -2.80 4.37 18.87
C GLU A 34 -3.14 4.65 17.40
N GLN A 35 -3.01 5.91 16.97
CA GLN A 35 -3.23 6.34 15.59
C GLN A 35 -2.27 5.68 14.60
N LEU A 36 -0.98 5.59 14.94
CA LEU A 36 0.06 4.96 14.14
C LEU A 36 -0.08 3.43 14.06
N THR A 37 -0.67 2.78 15.07
CA THR A 37 -0.80 1.31 15.12
C THR A 37 -2.10 0.78 14.54
N GLY A 38 -3.21 1.50 14.71
CA GLY A 38 -4.55 1.06 14.30
C GLY A 38 -5.46 2.16 13.76
N GLY A 39 -4.97 3.41 13.66
CA GLY A 39 -5.80 4.54 13.25
C GLY A 39 -6.20 4.48 11.78
N PHE A 40 -7.43 4.90 11.50
CA PHE A 40 -8.02 5.03 10.16
C PHE A 40 -8.34 6.49 9.86
N SER A 41 -8.03 6.93 8.63
CA SER A 41 -8.38 8.25 8.14
C SER A 41 -8.81 8.20 6.68
N THR A 42 -9.65 9.13 6.30
CA THR A 42 -10.02 9.36 4.89
C THR A 42 -9.35 10.62 4.37
N LYS A 43 -8.88 10.58 3.12
CA LYS A 43 -8.32 11.75 2.43
C LYS A 43 -8.96 11.91 1.08
N SER A 44 -9.69 13.02 0.88
CA SER A 44 -10.18 13.35 -0.46
C SER A 44 -9.02 13.82 -1.34
N ILE A 45 -8.94 13.22 -2.54
CA ILE A 45 -8.03 13.60 -3.62
C ILE A 45 -8.80 13.91 -4.92
N ALA A 46 -10.05 14.39 -4.77
CA ALA A 46 -10.92 14.71 -5.89
C ALA A 46 -10.35 15.81 -6.79
N GLY A 47 -10.64 15.74 -8.08
CA GLY A 47 -10.28 16.77 -9.06
C GLY A 47 -9.38 16.30 -10.19
N GLY A 48 -8.83 17.26 -10.94
CA GLY A 48 -7.90 17.03 -12.05
C GLY A 48 -6.54 16.55 -11.60
N VAL A 49 -5.57 16.53 -12.51
CA VAL A 49 -4.17 16.16 -12.19
C VAL A 49 -3.64 17.05 -11.07
N GLN A 50 -3.25 16.45 -9.96
CA GLN A 50 -2.69 17.16 -8.81
C GLN A 50 -1.80 16.27 -7.93
N THR A 51 -1.03 16.94 -7.07
CA THR A 51 -0.28 16.31 -5.98
C THR A 51 -0.91 16.66 -4.64
N THR A 52 -1.23 15.65 -3.83
CA THR A 52 -1.72 15.79 -2.46
C THR A 52 -0.64 15.37 -1.49
N ALA A 53 -0.10 16.31 -0.72
CA ALA A 53 0.87 15.99 0.33
C ALA A 53 0.13 15.53 1.60
N LEU A 54 0.51 14.36 2.10
CA LEU A 54 0.20 13.92 3.46
C LEU A 54 1.26 14.50 4.41
N THR A 55 0.84 14.87 5.60
CA THR A 55 1.65 15.64 6.55
C THR A 55 1.88 14.89 7.85
N ILE A 56 3.00 15.20 8.50
CA ILE A 56 3.23 14.93 9.92
C ILE A 56 2.94 16.22 10.70
N SER A 57 2.34 16.09 11.86
CA SER A 57 2.10 17.19 12.80
C SER A 57 2.81 16.86 14.11
N ASP A 58 3.90 17.57 14.35
CA ASP A 58 4.75 17.37 15.53
C ASP A 58 3.98 17.61 16.84
N GLY A 59 3.95 16.61 17.70
CA GLY A 59 3.26 16.66 18.99
C GLY A 59 1.75 16.85 18.88
N ALA A 60 1.11 16.52 17.74
CA ALA A 60 -0.31 16.68 17.50
C ALA A 60 -0.89 15.53 16.69
N LEU A 61 -2.21 15.32 16.80
CA LEU A 61 -2.96 14.22 16.14
C LEU A 61 -3.49 14.58 14.75
N THR A 62 -3.10 15.72 14.20
CA THR A 62 -3.68 16.28 12.97
C THR A 62 -2.92 15.91 11.69
N GLY A 63 -1.79 15.22 11.82
CA GLY A 63 -1.00 14.78 10.67
C GLY A 63 -1.70 13.69 9.87
N THR A 64 -1.84 13.92 8.57
CA THR A 64 -2.56 13.01 7.68
C THR A 64 -1.75 11.78 7.26
N ALA A 65 -0.42 11.79 7.43
CA ALA A 65 0.46 10.64 7.25
C ALA A 65 0.67 9.82 8.53
N GLN A 66 0.06 10.21 9.65
CA GLN A 66 0.20 9.58 10.97
C GLN A 66 -0.85 8.49 11.24
N PHE A 67 -1.54 8.01 10.21
CA PHE A 67 -2.52 6.93 10.32
C PHE A 67 -1.97 5.64 9.71
N ARG A 68 -2.31 4.51 10.33
CA ARG A 68 -1.98 3.18 9.77
C ARG A 68 -2.76 2.89 8.50
N MET A 69 -4.05 3.23 8.50
CA MET A 69 -4.96 3.00 7.39
C MET A 69 -5.42 4.34 6.82
N ILE A 70 -5.21 4.54 5.51
CA ILE A 70 -5.61 5.75 4.81
C ILE A 70 -6.44 5.38 3.59
N GLU A 71 -7.66 5.90 3.53
CA GLU A 71 -8.54 5.73 2.39
C GLU A 71 -8.56 6.98 1.52
N PHE A 72 -8.18 6.85 0.25
CA PHE A 72 -8.31 7.90 -0.74
C PHE A 72 -9.71 7.90 -1.34
N THR A 73 -10.38 9.06 -1.31
CA THR A 73 -11.76 9.22 -1.75
C THR A 73 -11.91 10.35 -2.76
N GLY A 74 -13.09 10.42 -3.38
CA GLY A 74 -13.50 11.49 -4.26
C GLY A 74 -13.50 11.15 -5.74
N ALA A 75 -14.17 11.98 -6.53
CA ALA A 75 -14.22 11.86 -7.99
C ALA A 75 -12.96 12.48 -8.60
N ILE A 76 -12.10 11.66 -9.20
CA ILE A 76 -10.88 12.12 -9.87
C ILE A 76 -11.12 12.20 -11.38
N THR A 77 -10.64 13.30 -11.97
CA THR A 77 -10.75 13.59 -13.42
C THR A 77 -9.36 13.70 -14.07
N GLY A 78 -8.32 13.27 -13.36
CA GLY A 78 -6.92 13.21 -13.80
C GLY A 78 -6.11 12.35 -12.85
N ASN A 79 -4.90 11.96 -13.28
CA ASN A 79 -3.98 11.18 -12.46
C ASN A 79 -3.60 11.93 -11.19
N GLN A 80 -3.59 11.23 -10.07
CA GLN A 80 -3.29 11.77 -8.75
C GLN A 80 -1.92 11.31 -8.29
N THR A 81 -1.19 12.18 -7.62
CA THR A 81 0.02 11.81 -6.87
C THR A 81 -0.23 12.13 -5.39
N VAL A 82 0.00 11.16 -4.52
CA VAL A 82 -0.06 11.35 -3.07
C VAL A 82 1.35 11.19 -2.52
N THR A 83 1.80 12.13 -1.71
CA THR A 83 3.18 12.13 -1.21
C THR A 83 3.25 12.14 0.31
N ILE A 84 4.35 11.57 0.84
CA ILE A 84 4.73 11.60 2.25
C ILE A 84 6.10 12.28 2.40
N PRO A 85 6.45 12.86 3.57
CA PRO A 85 7.80 13.36 3.87
C PRO A 85 8.88 12.29 3.71
N LEU A 86 10.14 12.71 3.44
CA LEU A 86 11.25 11.82 3.06
C LEU A 86 11.74 10.91 4.19
N ASP A 87 11.59 11.34 5.43
CA ASP A 87 12.10 10.67 6.63
C ASP A 87 11.10 9.72 7.29
N ILE A 88 9.93 9.53 6.68
CA ILE A 88 8.90 8.63 7.20
C ILE A 88 9.27 7.18 6.90
N GLU A 89 9.52 6.42 7.95
CA GLU A 89 9.53 4.97 7.93
C GLU A 89 8.23 4.47 8.55
N ASN A 90 7.35 3.87 7.76
CA ASN A 90 6.05 3.40 8.22
C ASN A 90 5.48 2.32 7.29
N PHE A 91 4.61 1.49 7.87
CA PHE A 91 3.80 0.52 7.16
C PHE A 91 2.38 1.05 7.01
N TYR A 92 1.90 1.18 5.78
CA TYR A 92 0.57 1.70 5.47
C TYR A 92 -0.34 0.62 4.89
N PHE A 93 -1.59 0.66 5.29
CA PHE A 93 -2.69 0.02 4.59
C PHE A 93 -3.45 1.11 3.83
N LEU A 94 -3.26 1.15 2.50
CA LEU A 94 -3.90 2.16 1.66
C LEU A 94 -5.09 1.57 0.92
N ARG A 95 -6.21 2.29 0.92
CA ARG A 95 -7.40 1.97 0.13
C ARG A 95 -7.65 3.06 -0.91
N ASN A 96 -7.86 2.65 -2.16
CA ASN A 96 -8.29 3.55 -3.22
C ASN A 96 -9.79 3.37 -3.50
N SER A 97 -10.61 4.24 -2.91
CA SER A 97 -12.06 4.32 -3.13
C SER A 97 -12.44 5.51 -4.04
N THR A 98 -11.50 6.04 -4.81
CA THR A 98 -11.79 7.11 -5.76
C THR A 98 -12.64 6.60 -6.92
N THR A 99 -13.49 7.48 -7.47
CA THR A 99 -14.19 7.23 -8.72
C THR A 99 -13.46 7.89 -9.89
N GLY A 100 -13.63 7.36 -11.11
CA GLY A 100 -12.92 7.81 -12.31
C GLY A 100 -11.76 6.88 -12.70
N ALA A 101 -11.50 6.76 -14.00
CA ALA A 101 -10.54 5.84 -14.59
C ALA A 101 -9.14 6.50 -14.70
N TYR A 102 -8.57 6.88 -13.57
CA TYR A 102 -7.24 7.50 -13.47
C TYR A 102 -6.40 6.81 -12.41
N THR A 103 -5.08 6.96 -12.52
CA THR A 103 -4.12 6.37 -11.59
C THR A 103 -4.00 7.18 -10.30
N VAL A 104 -3.62 6.49 -9.21
CA VAL A 104 -3.19 7.12 -7.96
C VAL A 104 -1.81 6.61 -7.62
N GLU A 105 -0.79 7.46 -7.72
CA GLU A 105 0.59 7.16 -7.37
C GLU A 105 0.86 7.56 -5.92
N PHE A 106 1.45 6.66 -5.13
CA PHE A 106 1.91 6.94 -3.76
C PHE A 106 3.44 6.89 -3.72
N LYS A 107 4.06 7.95 -3.21
CA LYS A 107 5.51 8.13 -3.22
C LYS A 107 5.99 9.08 -2.13
N TYR A 108 7.30 9.20 -1.97
CA TYR A 108 7.88 10.29 -1.20
C TYR A 108 7.80 11.63 -1.94
N ALA A 109 7.86 12.73 -1.19
CA ALA A 109 7.66 14.09 -1.70
C ALA A 109 8.70 14.50 -2.76
N SER A 110 9.89 13.91 -2.73
CA SER A 110 10.94 14.09 -3.74
C SER A 110 11.78 12.83 -3.91
N GLY A 111 12.76 12.89 -4.80
CA GLY A 111 13.63 11.77 -5.11
C GLY A 111 13.11 10.89 -6.24
N SER A 112 13.96 9.93 -6.65
CA SER A 112 13.72 8.97 -7.73
C SER A 112 13.58 7.52 -7.23
N GLY A 113 13.33 7.34 -5.93
CA GLY A 113 13.05 6.03 -5.34
C GLY A 113 11.79 5.38 -5.91
N SER A 114 11.60 4.11 -5.63
CA SER A 114 10.43 3.37 -6.11
C SER A 114 9.13 3.95 -5.56
N THR A 115 8.06 3.82 -6.34
CA THR A 115 6.71 4.30 -6.04
C THR A 115 5.72 3.16 -6.14
N VAL A 116 4.52 3.32 -5.57
CA VAL A 116 3.43 2.36 -5.70
C VAL A 116 2.24 3.05 -6.36
N THR A 117 1.70 2.42 -7.40
CA THR A 117 0.61 2.98 -8.18
C THR A 117 -0.61 2.05 -8.17
N PHE A 118 -1.76 2.62 -7.84
CA PHE A 118 -3.05 2.04 -8.18
C PHE A 118 -3.32 2.37 -9.65
N SER A 119 -3.54 1.35 -10.48
CA SER A 119 -3.88 1.56 -11.89
C SER A 119 -5.28 2.19 -12.02
N ALA A 120 -5.62 2.64 -13.22
CA ALA A 120 -6.93 3.26 -13.46
C ALA A 120 -8.12 2.32 -13.17
N THR A 121 -7.90 1.02 -13.33
CA THR A 121 -8.90 -0.04 -13.11
C THR A 121 -8.73 -0.79 -11.79
N ASP A 122 -7.55 -0.68 -11.15
CA ASP A 122 -7.26 -1.32 -9.88
C ASP A 122 -7.65 -0.38 -8.73
N LYS A 123 -8.87 -0.53 -8.27
CA LYS A 123 -9.39 0.13 -7.07
C LYS A 123 -9.45 -0.89 -5.94
N GLY A 124 -8.98 -0.55 -4.78
CA GLY A 124 -8.96 -1.49 -3.65
C GLY A 124 -7.82 -1.23 -2.70
N ASP A 125 -7.28 -2.28 -2.15
CA ASP A 125 -6.36 -2.23 -1.02
C ASP A 125 -4.94 -2.59 -1.43
N LYS A 126 -3.95 -1.86 -0.88
CA LYS A 126 -2.53 -2.17 -0.98
C LYS A 126 -1.86 -2.07 0.38
N LEU A 127 -1.00 -3.04 0.68
CA LEU A 127 -0.07 -2.96 1.80
C LEU A 127 1.22 -2.31 1.32
N ILE A 128 1.61 -1.23 1.96
CA ILE A 128 2.74 -0.39 1.54
C ILE A 128 3.75 -0.29 2.67
N PHE A 129 5.01 -0.46 2.31
CA PHE A 129 6.14 -0.21 3.19
C PHE A 129 6.92 1.01 2.69
N ALA A 130 6.87 2.11 3.46
CA ALA A 130 7.67 3.31 3.26
C ALA A 130 8.96 3.13 4.05
N LYS A 131 10.10 3.02 3.36
CA LYS A 131 11.34 2.50 3.94
C LYS A 131 12.25 3.58 4.51
N ALA A 132 12.17 4.82 4.03
CA ALA A 132 13.11 5.90 4.34
C ALA A 132 14.60 5.45 4.27
N ASP A 133 14.89 4.49 3.39
CA ASP A 133 16.18 3.79 3.28
C ASP A 133 17.27 4.61 2.57
N ASP A 134 16.91 5.74 2.02
CA ASP A 134 17.82 6.70 1.38
C ASP A 134 17.29 8.12 1.63
N ALA A 135 18.14 9.01 2.17
CA ALA A 135 17.72 10.38 2.51
C ALA A 135 17.34 11.24 1.29
N THR A 136 17.76 10.84 0.09
CA THR A 136 17.52 11.58 -1.17
C THR A 136 16.50 10.88 -2.05
N ASN A 137 16.57 9.54 -2.15
CA ASN A 137 15.73 8.71 -3.02
C ASN A 137 15.09 7.53 -2.27
N PRO A 138 14.34 7.80 -1.20
CA PRO A 138 13.75 6.73 -0.39
C PRO A 138 12.69 5.94 -1.18
N ASN A 139 12.57 4.67 -0.85
CA ASN A 139 11.74 3.73 -1.57
C ASN A 139 10.40 3.46 -0.87
N VAL A 140 9.33 3.44 -1.65
CA VAL A 140 8.04 2.91 -1.27
C VAL A 140 7.82 1.58 -1.98
N VAL A 141 7.47 0.53 -1.24
CA VAL A 141 7.34 -0.83 -1.76
C VAL A 141 5.97 -1.40 -1.42
N GLU A 142 5.30 -2.01 -2.38
CA GLU A 142 4.09 -2.79 -2.13
C GLU A 142 4.48 -4.17 -1.63
N LEU A 143 3.86 -4.60 -0.53
CA LEU A 143 3.94 -5.96 -0.05
C LEU A 143 2.87 -6.81 -0.76
N ALA A 144 3.27 -7.57 -1.75
CA ALA A 144 2.38 -8.51 -2.42
C ALA A 144 2.04 -9.67 -1.48
N LEU A 145 0.76 -9.81 -1.13
CA LEU A 145 0.26 -10.88 -0.26
C LEU A 145 -0.09 -12.17 -1.02
N SER A 146 -0.09 -12.11 -2.34
CA SER A 146 -0.37 -13.26 -3.20
C SER A 146 0.58 -13.29 -4.38
N SER A 147 0.96 -14.47 -4.82
CA SER A 147 1.56 -14.63 -6.14
C SER A 147 0.47 -14.37 -7.19
N PRO A 148 0.74 -13.58 -8.23
CA PRO A 148 -0.18 -13.50 -9.35
C PRO A 148 -0.39 -14.88 -9.97
N PRO A 149 -1.53 -15.14 -10.62
CA PRO A 149 -1.72 -16.34 -11.40
C PRO A 149 -0.56 -16.51 -12.40
N GLY A 150 -0.07 -17.74 -12.56
CA GLY A 150 0.95 -18.05 -13.55
C GLY A 150 0.35 -18.22 -14.94
N GLY A 151 1.12 -17.91 -15.99
CA GLY A 151 0.69 -18.10 -17.37
C GLY A 151 -0.16 -16.93 -17.90
N SER A 152 -0.89 -17.21 -18.98
CA SER A 152 -1.79 -16.25 -19.64
C SER A 152 -3.23 -16.45 -19.20
N ASP A 153 -4.10 -15.48 -19.51
CA ASP A 153 -5.53 -15.58 -19.30
C ASP A 153 -6.10 -16.87 -19.93
N THR A 154 -7.10 -17.43 -19.30
CA THR A 154 -7.76 -18.70 -19.64
C THR A 154 -6.95 -19.99 -19.43
N GLN A 155 -5.65 -19.94 -19.12
CA GLN A 155 -4.85 -21.12 -18.80
C GLN A 155 -5.22 -21.69 -17.43
N ILE A 156 -5.37 -23.01 -17.36
CA ILE A 156 -5.61 -23.68 -16.08
C ILE A 156 -4.34 -23.68 -15.25
N GLN A 157 -4.46 -23.27 -14.00
CA GLN A 157 -3.34 -23.17 -13.06
C GLN A 157 -2.93 -24.56 -12.54
N PHE A 158 -1.65 -24.77 -12.42
CA PHE A 158 -1.08 -25.95 -11.76
C PHE A 158 0.10 -25.56 -10.87
N ASN A 159 0.49 -26.43 -9.97
CA ASN A 159 1.68 -26.23 -9.15
C ASN A 159 2.94 -26.53 -9.98
N ASN A 160 3.72 -25.50 -10.27
CA ASN A 160 5.00 -25.61 -10.96
C ASN A 160 6.12 -25.38 -9.94
N SER A 161 6.57 -26.47 -9.30
CA SER A 161 7.68 -26.45 -8.33
C SER A 161 7.48 -25.44 -7.20
N GLY A 162 6.27 -25.36 -6.63
CA GLY A 162 5.94 -24.48 -5.53
C GLY A 162 5.41 -23.08 -5.95
N SER A 163 5.34 -22.81 -7.25
CA SER A 163 4.75 -21.59 -7.80
C SER A 163 3.52 -21.91 -8.67
N PHE A 164 2.62 -20.92 -8.86
CA PHE A 164 1.56 -21.07 -9.84
C PHE A 164 2.12 -21.03 -11.25
N GLY A 165 1.77 -22.01 -12.07
CA GLY A 165 2.10 -22.07 -13.48
C GLY A 165 0.85 -22.24 -14.33
N GLY A 166 0.86 -21.76 -15.57
CA GLY A 166 -0.15 -22.00 -16.57
C GLY A 166 0.44 -22.73 -17.78
N SER A 167 -0.37 -23.50 -18.50
CA SER A 167 0.06 -24.19 -19.71
C SER A 167 -0.78 -23.73 -20.91
N ALA A 168 -0.12 -23.34 -22.00
CA ALA A 168 -0.79 -23.03 -23.25
C ALA A 168 -1.54 -24.24 -23.86
N ASN A 169 -1.19 -25.44 -23.39
CA ASN A 169 -1.81 -26.69 -23.83
C ASN A 169 -3.01 -27.14 -22.95
N LEU A 170 -3.35 -26.36 -21.91
CA LEU A 170 -4.47 -26.67 -21.02
C LEU A 170 -5.23 -25.38 -20.72
N VAL A 171 -6.30 -25.14 -21.45
CA VAL A 171 -7.03 -23.87 -21.50
C VAL A 171 -8.52 -24.09 -21.34
N TRP A 172 -9.16 -23.23 -20.52
CA TRP A 172 -10.61 -23.09 -20.42
C TRP A 172 -11.08 -21.88 -21.22
N ASP A 173 -11.83 -22.04 -22.29
CA ASP A 173 -12.29 -20.93 -23.14
C ASP A 173 -13.63 -20.29 -22.70
N GLY A 174 -14.11 -20.63 -21.51
CA GLY A 174 -15.42 -20.22 -20.99
C GLY A 174 -16.51 -21.23 -21.20
N THR A 175 -16.31 -22.22 -22.08
CA THR A 175 -17.29 -23.29 -22.44
C THR A 175 -16.65 -24.67 -22.43
N ASN A 176 -15.45 -24.80 -22.97
CA ASN A 176 -14.74 -26.06 -23.17
C ASN A 176 -13.37 -26.07 -22.52
N LEU A 177 -12.96 -27.26 -22.06
CA LEU A 177 -11.58 -27.55 -21.71
C LEU A 177 -10.83 -27.96 -22.98
N ASN A 178 -9.90 -27.12 -23.41
CA ASN A 178 -9.07 -27.36 -24.59
C ASN A 178 -7.73 -27.97 -24.18
N ILE A 179 -7.38 -29.10 -24.74
CA ILE A 179 -6.10 -29.77 -24.61
C ILE A 179 -5.35 -29.60 -25.91
N GLY A 180 -4.20 -28.90 -25.89
CA GLY A 180 -3.43 -28.60 -27.09
C GLY A 180 -2.96 -29.84 -27.85
N ALA A 181 -2.65 -29.68 -29.13
CA ALA A 181 -2.39 -30.75 -30.08
C ALA A 181 -1.21 -31.70 -29.75
N THR A 182 -0.41 -31.40 -28.74
CA THR A 182 0.69 -32.25 -28.27
C THR A 182 0.41 -32.92 -26.94
N GLY A 183 -0.77 -32.69 -26.35
CA GLY A 183 -1.18 -33.25 -25.06
C GLY A 183 -2.17 -34.41 -25.22
N GLU A 184 -1.97 -35.48 -24.49
CA GLU A 184 -2.97 -36.55 -24.33
C GLU A 184 -3.71 -36.33 -23.00
N ALA A 185 -5.04 -36.37 -23.03
CA ALA A 185 -5.84 -36.56 -21.83
C ALA A 185 -5.76 -38.04 -21.41
N ARG A 186 -5.03 -38.33 -20.35
CA ARG A 186 -4.99 -39.68 -19.78
C ARG A 186 -5.93 -39.74 -18.58
N PHE A 187 -6.99 -40.47 -18.73
CA PHE A 187 -7.88 -40.88 -17.64
C PHE A 187 -7.38 -42.24 -17.13
N GLN A 188 -6.71 -42.28 -15.97
CA GLN A 188 -6.33 -43.52 -15.32
C GLN A 188 -7.43 -43.90 -14.34
N ASP A 189 -8.05 -45.06 -14.57
CA ASP A 189 -8.77 -45.74 -13.51
C ASP A 189 -7.74 -46.39 -12.59
N THR A 190 -7.66 -45.94 -11.35
CA THR A 190 -6.76 -46.47 -10.30
C THR A 190 -7.43 -47.63 -9.54
N THR A 191 -8.68 -48.00 -9.87
CA THR A 191 -9.29 -49.22 -9.39
C THR A 191 -8.87 -50.33 -10.33
N GLY A 192 -7.70 -50.91 -10.04
CA GLY A 192 -7.17 -52.03 -10.76
C GLY A 192 -8.18 -53.21 -10.80
N GLY A 193 -8.51 -53.67 -11.98
CA GLY A 193 -9.09 -54.96 -12.22
C GLY A 193 -7.97 -56.00 -12.29
#